data_f66d2aa7c63985572f9caa2f9a0cda5b
#
_entry.id   f66d2aa7c63985572f9caa2f9a0cda5b
#
_cell.length_a   1.000
_cell.length_b   1.000
_cell.length_c   1.000
_cell.angle_alpha   90.00
_cell.angle_beta   90.00
_cell.angle_gamma   90.00
#
_symmetry.space_group_name_H-M   'P 1'
#
loop_
_entity.id
_entity.type
_entity.pdbx_description
1 polymer ?
#
loop_
_entity_poly.entity_id
_entity_poly.type
_entity_poly.pdbx_seq_one_letter_code
_entity_poly.pdbx_strand_id
1 'polypeptide(L)'
;MSWNHWIKEKIVDIDYDRLIELAVSSYNLGKKTRKMSQKDRVQFLVLWWRDNKEKFFRYNTTTKVGALLNIDHATVVYHYKSRKKSRIYEEETRCIKDFIES
;
A
#
# COMPACT_ATOMS: atom_id res chain seq x y z
N MET A 1 -15.04 -27.99 -0.38
CA MET A 1 -14.15 -27.47 -1.45
C MET A 1 -14.72 -26.25 -2.12
N SER A 2 -15.92 -26.36 -2.65
CA SER A 2 -16.59 -25.21 -3.28
C SER A 2 -16.72 -24.02 -2.34
N TRP A 3 -16.88 -24.29 -1.07
CA TRP A 3 -17.01 -23.23 -0.06
C TRP A 3 -15.74 -22.39 0.07
N ASN A 4 -14.56 -23.05 0.14
CA ASN A 4 -13.29 -22.35 0.23
C ASN A 4 -12.98 -21.59 -1.07
N HIS A 5 -13.34 -22.18 -2.19
CA HIS A 5 -13.18 -21.54 -3.49
C HIS A 5 -14.02 -20.25 -3.59
N TRP A 6 -15.25 -20.32 -3.09
CA TRP A 6 -16.15 -19.16 -3.09
C TRP A 6 -15.61 -18.03 -2.22
N ILE A 7 -15.02 -18.33 -1.06
CA ILE A 7 -14.41 -17.34 -0.19
C ILE A 7 -13.23 -16.67 -0.88
N LYS A 8 -12.39 -17.43 -1.57
CA LYS A 8 -11.26 -16.89 -2.30
C LYS A 8 -11.70 -15.93 -3.41
N GLU A 9 -12.78 -16.25 -4.10
CA GLU A 9 -13.30 -15.36 -5.14
C GLU A 9 -13.77 -14.03 -4.53
N LYS A 10 -14.41 -14.06 -3.38
CA LYS A 10 -14.82 -12.84 -2.70
C LYS A 10 -13.65 -12.00 -2.21
N ILE A 11 -12.58 -12.65 -1.77
CA ILE A 11 -11.38 -11.95 -1.32
C ILE A 11 -10.70 -11.24 -2.50
N VAL A 12 -10.77 -11.80 -3.70
CA VAL A 12 -10.20 -11.18 -4.90
C VAL A 12 -10.90 -9.85 -5.23
N ASP A 13 -12.15 -9.68 -4.82
CA ASP A 13 -12.90 -8.45 -5.05
C ASP A 13 -12.64 -7.36 -4.01
N ILE A 14 -11.57 -7.47 -3.24
CA ILE A 14 -11.21 -6.47 -2.25
C ILE A 14 -10.90 -5.13 -2.93
N ASP A 15 -11.46 -4.07 -2.35
CA ASP A 15 -11.24 -2.70 -2.81
C ASP A 15 -9.84 -2.22 -2.38
N TYR A 16 -8.90 -2.24 -3.30
CA TYR A 16 -7.52 -1.82 -3.04
C TYR A 16 -7.43 -0.32 -2.73
N ASP A 17 -8.31 0.49 -3.30
CA ASP A 17 -8.37 1.92 -2.95
C ASP A 17 -8.66 2.08 -1.46
N ARG A 18 -9.58 1.29 -0.94
CA ARG A 18 -9.91 1.33 0.49
C ARG A 18 -8.76 0.81 1.34
N LEU A 19 -8.07 -0.22 0.87
CA LEU A 19 -6.92 -0.76 1.60
C LEU A 19 -5.82 0.27 1.78
N ILE A 20 -5.46 0.99 0.71
CA ILE A 20 -4.40 1.99 0.82
C ILE A 20 -4.84 3.16 1.71
N GLU A 21 -6.11 3.55 1.65
CA GLU A 21 -6.63 4.58 2.55
C GLU A 21 -6.52 4.15 4.02
N LEU A 22 -6.85 2.92 4.32
CA LEU A 22 -6.73 2.37 5.67
C LEU A 22 -5.27 2.30 6.11
N ALA A 23 -4.37 1.91 5.22
CA ALA A 23 -2.94 1.86 5.52
C ALA A 23 -2.38 3.26 5.83
N VAL A 24 -2.75 4.26 5.03
CA VAL A 24 -2.35 5.64 5.27
C VAL A 24 -2.83 6.12 6.64
N SER A 25 -4.08 5.85 6.97
CA SER A 25 -4.65 6.20 8.26
C SER A 25 -3.94 5.48 9.40
N SER A 26 -3.68 4.19 9.23
CA SER A 26 -3.00 3.36 10.23
C SER A 26 -1.58 3.82 10.51
N TYR A 27 -0.86 4.25 9.49
CA TYR A 27 0.51 4.71 9.64
C TYR A 27 0.63 6.11 10.23
N ASN A 28 -0.47 6.86 10.31
CA ASN A 28 -0.45 8.23 10.84
C ASN A 28 0.64 9.07 10.17
N LEU A 29 0.61 9.15 8.85
CA LEU A 29 1.61 9.93 8.11
C LEU A 29 1.64 11.36 8.60
N GLY A 30 2.86 11.91 8.76
CA GLY A 30 3.07 13.24 9.32
C GLY A 30 3.34 13.25 10.82
N LYS A 31 3.13 12.15 11.51
CA LYS A 31 3.42 12.02 12.94
C LYS A 31 4.62 11.09 13.15
N LYS A 32 5.47 11.43 14.11
CA LYS A 32 6.60 10.57 14.46
C LYS A 32 6.10 9.33 15.18
N THR A 33 6.60 8.17 14.77
CA THR A 33 6.37 6.91 15.48
C THR A 33 7.70 6.27 15.83
N ARG A 34 7.69 5.41 16.84
CA ARG A 34 8.92 4.76 17.35
C ARG A 34 9.40 3.61 16.46
N LYS A 35 8.50 2.98 15.70
CA LYS A 35 8.80 1.71 15.02
C LYS A 35 9.27 1.88 13.59
N MET A 36 8.94 3.00 12.96
CA MET A 36 9.18 3.16 11.53
C MET A 36 9.26 4.63 11.19
N SER A 37 10.26 5.03 10.43
CA SER A 37 10.36 6.42 9.99
C SER A 37 9.25 6.74 8.98
N GLN A 38 8.88 8.01 8.88
CA GLN A 38 7.91 8.43 7.88
C GLN A 38 8.38 8.11 6.46
N LYS A 39 9.67 8.28 6.21
CA LYS A 39 10.26 7.96 4.92
C LYS A 39 10.04 6.50 4.55
N ASP A 40 10.23 5.59 5.49
CA ASP A 40 10.04 4.15 5.26
C ASP A 40 8.59 3.82 4.98
N ARG A 41 7.66 4.44 5.71
CA ARG A 41 6.23 4.23 5.49
C ARG A 41 5.78 4.72 4.13
N VAL A 42 6.23 5.91 3.75
CA VAL A 42 5.94 6.47 2.43
C VAL A 42 6.51 5.58 1.34
N GLN A 43 7.77 5.17 1.49
CA GLN A 43 8.42 4.29 0.53
C GLN A 43 7.65 2.97 0.38
N PHE A 44 7.27 2.36 1.49
CA PHE A 44 6.49 1.13 1.45
C PHE A 44 5.18 1.33 0.68
N LEU A 45 4.44 2.37 1.00
CA LEU A 45 3.12 2.61 0.38
C LEU A 45 3.25 2.83 -1.13
N VAL A 46 4.26 3.60 -1.57
CA VAL A 46 4.47 3.82 -3.00
C VAL A 46 4.85 2.53 -3.71
N LEU A 47 5.74 1.74 -3.13
CA LEU A 47 6.17 0.46 -3.73
C LEU A 47 5.03 -0.56 -3.76
N TRP A 48 4.26 -0.63 -2.69
CA TRP A 48 3.12 -1.53 -2.63
C TRP A 48 2.06 -1.13 -3.66
N TRP A 49 1.79 0.16 -3.78
CA TRP A 49 0.89 0.68 -4.81
C TRP A 49 1.41 0.32 -6.22
N ARG A 50 2.69 0.53 -6.47
CA ARG A 50 3.31 0.21 -7.76
C ARG A 50 3.11 -1.25 -8.12
N ASP A 51 3.34 -2.14 -7.18
CA ASP A 51 3.28 -3.58 -7.43
C ASP A 51 1.84 -4.08 -7.61
N ASN A 52 0.85 -3.30 -7.21
CA ASN A 52 -0.57 -3.64 -7.33
C ASN A 52 -1.34 -2.60 -8.16
N LYS A 53 -0.65 -1.85 -9.00
CA LYS A 53 -1.19 -0.67 -9.66
C LYS A 53 -2.48 -0.93 -10.43
N GLU A 54 -2.58 -2.04 -11.12
CA GLU A 54 -3.75 -2.37 -11.92
C GLU A 54 -5.01 -2.67 -11.09
N LYS A 55 -4.86 -2.82 -9.78
CA LYS A 55 -5.99 -3.12 -8.89
C LYS A 55 -6.64 -1.87 -8.30
N PHE A 56 -6.09 -0.70 -8.62
CA PHE A 56 -6.60 0.57 -8.11
C PHE A 56 -7.48 1.26 -9.16
N PHE A 57 -8.61 1.80 -8.72
CA PHE A 57 -9.52 2.56 -9.58
C PHE A 57 -9.34 4.07 -9.41
N ARG A 58 -9.33 4.55 -8.15
CA ARG A 58 -9.20 5.98 -7.87
C ARG A 58 -7.75 6.43 -7.84
N TYR A 59 -6.87 5.65 -7.24
CA TYR A 59 -5.45 5.99 -7.10
C TYR A 59 -4.67 5.31 -8.23
N ASN A 60 -4.91 5.75 -9.45
CA ASN A 60 -4.34 5.11 -10.64
C ASN A 60 -3.22 5.92 -11.29
N THR A 61 -2.80 7.02 -10.66
CA THR A 61 -1.66 7.84 -11.13
C THR A 61 -0.78 8.22 -9.96
N THR A 62 0.49 8.56 -10.27
CA THR A 62 1.42 9.03 -9.24
C THR A 62 0.96 10.33 -8.60
N THR A 63 0.29 11.19 -9.35
CA THR A 63 -0.28 12.44 -8.82
C THR A 63 -1.34 12.17 -7.77
N LYS A 64 -2.24 11.23 -8.04
CA LYS A 64 -3.31 10.88 -7.11
C LYS A 64 -2.77 10.23 -5.84
N VAL A 65 -1.76 9.38 -5.98
CA VAL A 65 -1.10 8.76 -4.83
C VAL A 65 -0.36 9.81 -4.00
N GLY A 66 0.32 10.75 -4.66
CA GLY A 66 0.98 11.84 -3.94
C GLY A 66 0.00 12.66 -3.11
N ALA A 67 -1.17 12.96 -3.67
CA ALA A 67 -2.21 13.69 -2.94
C ALA A 67 -2.71 12.87 -1.73
N LEU A 68 -2.93 11.57 -1.91
CA LEU A 68 -3.37 10.69 -0.82
C LEU A 68 -2.35 10.65 0.31
N LEU A 69 -1.06 10.54 -0.02
CA LEU A 69 0.01 10.45 0.96
C LEU A 69 0.47 11.82 1.47
N ASN A 70 -0.05 12.90 0.89
CA ASN A 70 0.32 14.28 1.21
C ASN A 70 1.83 14.51 1.02
N ILE A 71 2.35 14.08 -0.12
CA ILE A 71 3.76 14.24 -0.50
C ILE A 71 3.84 14.79 -1.92
N ASP A 72 5.02 15.33 -2.26
CA ASP A 72 5.26 15.87 -3.59
C ASP A 72 5.26 14.77 -4.64
N HIS A 73 4.79 15.10 -5.83
CA HIS A 73 4.83 14.21 -6.98
C HIS A 73 6.25 13.70 -7.24
N ALA A 74 7.26 14.57 -7.11
CA ALA A 74 8.65 14.17 -7.31
C ALA A 74 9.08 13.08 -6.33
N THR A 75 8.61 13.14 -5.08
CA THR A 75 8.90 12.10 -4.08
C THR A 75 8.25 10.78 -4.45
N VAL A 76 7.00 10.81 -4.96
CA VAL A 76 6.33 9.60 -5.42
C VAL A 76 7.13 8.96 -6.56
N VAL A 77 7.52 9.75 -7.54
CA VAL A 77 8.28 9.26 -8.70
C VAL A 77 9.63 8.67 -8.25
N TYR A 78 10.30 9.32 -7.31
CA TYR A 78 11.56 8.83 -6.76
C TYR A 78 11.40 7.42 -6.19
N HIS A 79 10.41 7.22 -5.34
CA HIS A 79 10.15 5.89 -4.75
C HIS A 79 9.65 4.90 -5.80
N TYR A 80 8.81 5.34 -6.71
CA TYR A 80 8.27 4.50 -7.77
C TYR A 80 9.39 3.87 -8.62
N LYS A 81 10.47 4.62 -8.88
CA LYS A 81 11.59 4.13 -9.65
C LYS A 81 12.59 3.31 -8.86
N SER A 82 12.43 3.23 -7.56
CA SER A 82 13.35 2.49 -6.70
C SER A 82 13.28 1.00 -7.00
N ARG A 83 14.44 0.37 -7.11
CA ARG A 83 14.55 -1.08 -7.32
C ARG A 83 14.81 -1.83 -6.03
N LYS A 84 15.20 -1.11 -4.97
CA LYS A 84 15.47 -1.73 -3.68
C LYS A 84 14.20 -1.72 -2.83
N LYS A 85 13.86 -2.89 -2.32
CA LYS A 85 12.79 -3.03 -1.34
C LYS A 85 13.45 -3.24 0.02
N SER A 86 13.02 -2.43 0.98
CA SER A 86 13.55 -2.55 2.34
C SER A 86 12.98 -3.81 3.01
N ARG A 87 13.60 -4.17 4.13
CA ARG A 87 13.10 -5.26 4.96
C ARG A 87 11.65 -5.04 5.38
N ILE A 88 11.31 -3.79 5.64
CA ILE A 88 9.95 -3.38 5.99
C ILE A 88 8.94 -3.79 4.92
N TYR A 89 9.33 -3.71 3.64
CA TYR A 89 8.44 -4.07 2.55
C TYR A 89 7.92 -5.51 2.68
N GLU A 90 8.81 -6.44 2.99
CA GLU A 90 8.42 -7.84 3.12
C GLU A 90 7.51 -8.06 4.32
N GLU A 91 7.86 -7.47 5.46
CA GLU A 91 7.09 -7.61 6.68
C GLU A 91 5.69 -6.98 6.54
N GLU A 92 5.61 -5.76 6.02
CA GLU A 92 4.35 -5.05 5.87
C GLU A 92 3.47 -5.68 4.79
N THR A 93 4.06 -6.15 3.71
CA THR A 93 3.32 -6.86 2.67
C THR A 93 2.69 -8.12 3.23
N ARG A 94 3.41 -8.83 4.08
CA ARG A 94 2.88 -10.02 4.76
C ARG A 94 1.72 -9.66 5.67
N CYS A 95 1.83 -8.58 6.44
CA CYS A 95 0.75 -8.14 7.31
C CYS A 95 -0.52 -7.79 6.55
N ILE A 96 -0.39 -7.08 5.42
CA ILE A 96 -1.53 -6.76 4.59
C ILE A 96 -2.15 -8.02 3.99
N LYS A 97 -1.31 -8.94 3.54
CA LYS A 97 -1.78 -10.21 2.99
C LYS A 97 -2.55 -11.01 4.04
N ASP A 98 -2.03 -11.10 5.24
CA ASP A 98 -2.71 -11.79 6.35
C ASP A 98 -4.03 -11.13 6.67
N PHE A 99 -4.09 -9.81 6.67
CA PHE A 99 -5.33 -9.06 6.88
C PHE A 99 -6.35 -9.40 5.80
N ILE A 100 -5.94 -9.45 4.54
CA ILE A 100 -6.83 -9.78 3.42
C ILE A 100 -7.34 -11.21 3.53
N GLU A 101 -6.49 -12.14 3.95
CA GLU A 101 -6.83 -13.56 4.03
C GLU A 101 -7.56 -13.94 5.32
N SER A 102 -7.59 -13.05 6.30
CA SER A 102 -8.34 -13.31 7.53
C SER A 102 -9.86 -13.05 7.35
#